data_11eee8a2d3c53eff9697109ced216f77
#
_entry.id   11eee8a2d3c53eff9697109ced216f77
#
_cell.length_a   1.000
_cell.length_b   1.000
_cell.length_c   1.000
_cell.angle_alpha   90.00
_cell.angle_beta   90.00
_cell.angle_gamma   90.00
#
_symmetry.space_group_name_H-M   'P 1'
#
loop_
_entity.id
_entity.type
_entity.pdbx_description
1 polymer ?
#
loop_
_entity_poly.entity_id
_entity_poly.type
_entity_poly.pdbx_seq_one_letter_code
_entity_poly.pdbx_strand_id
1 'polypeptide(L)'
;MGVKTPLEETKRQAKTRLIKIYSKFIYTLLRMPKDSKAFLEKFNAVTKPYTNNKLEGKTNKELIDIYNKLESQILDDFTTPIANDMGAMVFYGILSEQVKKSNIENGEGKISKILSKQGNVESVRQTTELIQIVENIKNDKNMLSLFKKKASKELIDLLNNNEPIFVQIRNYLSEFGARSMEELKLETITMYDNPEFLFNTIKEYLEIKTLSFKQNEEINDSILIDEFYGIKKQIIKKLVKYTKYFIKNRECLRLRRTYIYDIVRNIFNRIGDNFVQEKIITEKRDVFFLEKNEIFTIINNGKVKNIKEKIEERKEEYIKNSEKETFERIYFYGDINEENALPIYNRQEVTLNGDRLIGVPGGGKTVEGIVRYIQDPKEKFPKGYILMAKRTDPGWTILFPLAKAVIIERGSVLSHSAVVAREMGLTLVVGVRGLTDKIKDGDFVRVDGINGTIEIIGDNNDWFYIY
;
A
#
# COMPACT_ATOMS: atom_id res chain seq x y z
N MET A 1 20.31 -4.65 20.52
CA MET A 1 20.12 -6.03 21.04
C MET A 1 21.12 -6.92 20.35
N GLY A 2 22.19 -7.36 21.04
CA GLY A 2 23.18 -8.24 20.44
C GLY A 2 22.56 -9.60 20.08
N VAL A 3 22.70 -9.99 18.82
CA VAL A 3 22.39 -11.33 18.39
C VAL A 3 23.40 -12.26 19.09
N LYS A 4 22.95 -13.00 20.09
CA LYS A 4 23.80 -14.04 20.68
C LYS A 4 24.20 -15.01 19.58
N THR A 5 25.51 -15.24 19.41
CA THR A 5 26.06 -16.32 18.58
C THR A 5 25.21 -17.58 18.76
N PRO A 6 24.91 -18.33 17.68
CA PRO A 6 24.17 -19.57 17.82
C PRO A 6 24.90 -20.47 18.80
N LEU A 7 24.27 -20.82 19.92
CA LEU A 7 24.75 -21.87 20.79
C LEU A 7 25.00 -23.10 19.92
N GLU A 8 26.10 -23.83 20.16
CA GLU A 8 26.34 -25.12 19.54
C GLU A 8 25.17 -26.07 19.89
N GLU A 9 24.18 -26.07 19.03
CA GLU A 9 22.96 -26.83 19.21
C GLU A 9 23.13 -28.18 18.53
N THR A 10 22.91 -29.24 19.28
CA THR A 10 22.94 -30.59 18.71
C THR A 10 21.83 -30.75 17.67
N LYS A 11 22.03 -31.59 16.64
CA LYS A 11 21.01 -31.90 15.62
C LYS A 11 19.66 -32.30 16.21
N ARG A 12 19.65 -32.97 17.36
CA ARG A 12 18.45 -33.40 18.07
C ARG A 12 17.73 -32.21 18.72
N GLN A 13 18.46 -31.28 19.34
CA GLN A 13 17.90 -30.04 19.91
C GLN A 13 17.31 -29.15 18.83
N ALA A 14 18.03 -28.96 17.71
CA ALA A 14 17.56 -28.21 16.55
C ALA A 14 16.25 -28.81 16.02
N LYS A 15 16.16 -30.12 15.84
CA LYS A 15 14.94 -30.80 15.38
C LYS A 15 13.78 -30.62 16.36
N THR A 16 14.02 -30.75 17.66
CA THR A 16 12.99 -30.54 18.70
C THR A 16 12.49 -29.10 18.71
N ARG A 17 13.40 -28.13 18.57
CA ARG A 17 13.07 -26.70 18.47
C ARG A 17 12.22 -26.43 17.24
N LEU A 18 12.60 -26.94 16.08
CA LEU A 18 11.83 -26.80 14.84
C LEU A 18 10.42 -27.37 14.97
N ILE A 19 10.26 -28.56 15.54
CA ILE A 19 8.93 -29.16 15.76
C ILE A 19 8.08 -28.26 16.66
N LYS A 20 8.64 -27.71 17.75
CA LYS A 20 7.93 -26.76 18.61
C LYS A 20 7.53 -25.47 17.88
N ILE A 21 8.43 -24.92 17.05
CA ILE A 21 8.14 -23.72 16.25
C ILE A 21 7.01 -24.01 15.26
N TYR A 22 7.09 -25.10 14.50
CA TYR A 22 6.05 -25.47 13.54
C TYR A 22 4.70 -25.77 14.21
N SER A 23 4.68 -26.49 15.32
CA SER A 23 3.43 -26.77 16.05
C SER A 23 2.78 -25.48 16.58
N LYS A 24 3.58 -24.56 17.15
CA LYS A 24 3.09 -23.25 17.59
C LYS A 24 2.58 -22.41 16.42
N PHE A 25 3.30 -22.44 15.30
CA PHE A 25 2.90 -21.70 14.09
C PHE A 25 1.57 -22.22 13.52
N ILE A 26 1.43 -23.55 13.37
CA ILE A 26 0.17 -24.17 12.92
C ILE A 26 -0.98 -23.82 13.88
N TYR A 27 -0.74 -23.90 15.17
CA TYR A 27 -1.73 -23.53 16.18
C TYR A 27 -2.17 -22.06 16.03
N THR A 28 -1.22 -21.14 15.81
CA THR A 28 -1.50 -19.72 15.57
C THR A 28 -2.36 -19.54 14.31
N LEU A 29 -2.04 -20.24 13.21
CA LEU A 29 -2.83 -20.15 11.98
C LEU A 29 -4.27 -20.68 12.15
N LEU A 30 -4.46 -21.74 12.93
CA LEU A 30 -5.80 -22.30 13.21
C LEU A 30 -6.64 -21.33 14.08
N ARG A 31 -6.00 -20.59 14.97
CA ARG A 31 -6.68 -19.59 15.83
C ARG A 31 -6.92 -18.25 15.15
N MET A 32 -6.30 -18.00 14.01
CA MET A 32 -6.33 -16.70 13.35
C MET A 32 -7.73 -16.08 13.19
N PRO A 33 -8.81 -16.83 12.87
CA PRO A 33 -10.15 -16.24 12.80
C PRO A 33 -10.62 -15.63 14.13
N LYS A 34 -10.31 -16.29 15.25
CA LYS A 34 -10.65 -15.79 16.58
C LYS A 34 -9.75 -14.62 16.99
N ASP A 35 -8.44 -14.77 16.77
CA ASP A 35 -7.45 -13.79 17.19
C ASP A 35 -7.57 -12.49 16.38
N SER A 36 -7.88 -12.58 15.08
CA SER A 36 -8.15 -11.39 14.23
C SER A 36 -9.40 -10.64 14.67
N LYS A 37 -10.48 -11.37 15.01
CA LYS A 37 -11.71 -10.73 15.50
C LYS A 37 -11.45 -10.00 16.81
N ALA A 38 -10.79 -10.65 17.76
CA ALA A 38 -10.44 -10.06 19.06
C ALA A 38 -9.52 -8.83 18.88
N PHE A 39 -8.53 -8.91 17.98
CA PHE A 39 -7.67 -7.77 17.65
C PHE A 39 -8.48 -6.59 17.09
N LEU A 40 -9.39 -6.82 16.15
CA LEU A 40 -10.21 -5.77 15.55
C LEU A 40 -11.15 -5.12 16.58
N GLU A 41 -11.75 -5.90 17.47
CA GLU A 41 -12.60 -5.39 18.54
C GLU A 41 -11.78 -4.52 19.51
N LYS A 42 -10.61 -4.99 19.96
CA LYS A 42 -9.69 -4.24 20.80
C LYS A 42 -9.23 -2.95 20.10
N PHE A 43 -8.81 -3.07 18.85
CA PHE A 43 -8.35 -1.95 18.04
C PHE A 43 -9.41 -0.85 17.97
N ASN A 44 -10.64 -1.21 17.58
CA ASN A 44 -11.74 -0.27 17.46
C ASN A 44 -12.09 0.38 18.82
N ALA A 45 -12.11 -0.40 19.91
CA ALA A 45 -12.39 0.15 21.25
C ALA A 45 -11.34 1.15 21.70
N VAL A 46 -10.07 0.90 21.40
CA VAL A 46 -8.95 1.76 21.81
C VAL A 46 -8.84 3.02 20.94
N THR A 47 -9.08 2.91 19.61
CA THR A 47 -8.83 4.01 18.66
C THR A 47 -10.03 4.92 18.42
N LYS A 48 -11.27 4.41 18.54
CA LYS A 48 -12.51 5.18 18.32
C LYS A 48 -12.59 6.53 19.05
N PRO A 49 -12.08 6.69 20.29
CA PRO A 49 -12.09 7.98 20.98
C PRO A 49 -11.19 9.05 20.32
N TYR A 50 -10.26 8.67 19.45
CA TYR A 50 -9.22 9.55 18.93
C TYR A 50 -9.30 9.78 17.42
N THR A 51 -10.36 9.30 16.78
CA THR A 51 -10.66 9.56 15.37
C THR A 51 -11.42 10.87 15.19
N ASN A 52 -11.39 11.45 13.98
CA ASN A 52 -12.22 12.59 13.58
C ASN A 52 -11.98 13.87 14.40
N ASN A 53 -10.76 14.43 14.40
CA ASN A 53 -10.39 15.70 15.04
C ASN A 53 -10.62 15.78 16.56
N LYS A 54 -10.85 14.67 17.25
CA LYS A 54 -11.09 14.64 18.71
C LYS A 54 -9.84 14.96 19.55
N LEU A 55 -8.74 15.33 18.90
CA LEU A 55 -7.51 15.77 19.54
C LEU A 55 -7.42 17.29 19.69
N GLU A 56 -8.41 18.04 19.18
CA GLU A 56 -8.43 19.50 19.31
C GLU A 56 -8.57 19.95 20.77
N GLY A 57 -7.85 21.04 21.12
CA GLY A 57 -7.89 21.61 22.47
C GLY A 57 -7.18 20.81 23.55
N LYS A 58 -6.52 19.68 23.21
CA LYS A 58 -5.76 18.89 24.19
C LYS A 58 -4.39 19.49 24.46
N THR A 59 -4.02 19.45 25.74
CA THR A 59 -2.68 19.84 26.20
C THR A 59 -1.62 18.82 25.73
N ASN A 60 -0.37 19.25 25.65
CA ASN A 60 0.75 18.37 25.29
C ASN A 60 0.83 17.14 26.20
N LYS A 61 0.53 17.28 27.48
CA LYS A 61 0.53 16.19 28.45
C LYS A 61 -0.55 15.15 28.16
N GLU A 62 -1.79 15.60 27.89
CA GLU A 62 -2.89 14.72 27.49
C GLU A 62 -2.57 13.98 26.16
N LEU A 63 -1.92 14.66 25.21
CA LEU A 63 -1.52 14.06 23.93
C LEU A 63 -0.49 12.93 24.13
N ILE A 64 0.50 13.13 25.03
CA ILE A 64 1.45 12.07 25.39
C ILE A 64 0.75 10.91 26.10
N ASP A 65 -0.17 11.16 27.01
CA ASP A 65 -0.91 10.11 27.70
C ASP A 65 -1.72 9.25 26.72
N ILE A 66 -2.33 9.89 25.72
CA ILE A 66 -3.01 9.19 24.63
C ILE A 66 -2.02 8.36 23.82
N TYR A 67 -0.88 8.93 23.43
CA TYR A 67 0.16 8.21 22.69
C TYR A 67 0.65 6.96 23.47
N ASN A 68 0.98 7.12 24.74
CA ASN A 68 1.46 6.00 25.59
C ASN A 68 0.42 4.88 25.70
N LYS A 69 -0.87 5.25 25.77
CA LYS A 69 -1.96 4.28 25.76
C LYS A 69 -2.05 3.54 24.43
N LEU A 70 -1.92 4.24 23.29
CA LEU A 70 -1.91 3.62 21.97
C LEU A 70 -0.69 2.74 21.77
N GLU A 71 0.49 3.19 22.21
CA GLU A 71 1.74 2.43 22.16
C GLU A 71 1.60 1.10 22.91
N SER A 72 1.26 1.14 24.19
CA SER A 72 1.18 -0.05 25.04
C SER A 72 0.06 -1.02 24.65
N GLN A 73 -1.06 -0.52 24.12
CA GLN A 73 -2.22 -1.36 23.83
C GLN A 73 -2.27 -1.88 22.39
N ILE A 74 -1.67 -1.17 21.44
CA ILE A 74 -1.76 -1.49 20.01
C ILE A 74 -0.38 -1.64 19.37
N LEU A 75 0.52 -0.63 19.49
CA LEU A 75 1.78 -0.62 18.73
C LEU A 75 2.75 -1.69 19.22
N ASP A 76 2.84 -1.94 20.54
CA ASP A 76 3.72 -2.95 21.12
C ASP A 76 3.26 -4.38 20.86
N ASP A 77 1.98 -4.60 20.54
CA ASP A 77 1.41 -5.91 20.23
C ASP A 77 0.72 -5.94 18.87
N PHE A 78 1.51 -5.91 17.81
CA PHE A 78 1.06 -6.04 16.43
C PHE A 78 1.25 -7.47 15.88
N THR A 79 1.27 -8.48 16.77
CA THR A 79 1.57 -9.88 16.45
C THR A 79 0.52 -10.49 15.53
N THR A 80 -0.77 -10.21 15.77
CA THR A 80 -1.88 -10.78 14.99
C THR A 80 -1.82 -10.39 13.50
N PRO A 81 -1.65 -9.11 13.12
CA PRO A 81 -1.45 -8.73 11.72
C PRO A 81 -0.23 -9.39 11.06
N ILE A 82 0.90 -9.48 11.76
CA ILE A 82 2.12 -10.11 11.24
C ILE A 82 1.89 -11.61 11.01
N ALA A 83 1.29 -12.31 11.97
CA ALA A 83 0.98 -13.74 11.84
C ALA A 83 0.00 -14.01 10.69
N ASN A 84 -0.97 -13.11 10.47
CA ASN A 84 -1.87 -13.20 9.32
C ASN A 84 -1.14 -13.01 7.99
N ASP A 85 -0.22 -12.05 7.91
CA ASP A 85 0.59 -11.83 6.70
C ASP A 85 1.45 -13.07 6.37
N MET A 86 2.07 -13.69 7.40
CA MET A 86 2.77 -14.95 7.25
C MET A 86 1.85 -16.09 6.76
N GLY A 87 0.64 -16.17 7.31
CA GLY A 87 -0.37 -17.15 6.88
C GLY A 87 -0.75 -16.95 5.41
N ALA A 88 -0.97 -15.72 4.96
CA ALA A 88 -1.26 -15.41 3.57
C ALA A 88 -0.13 -15.89 2.64
N MET A 89 1.13 -15.61 3.01
CA MET A 89 2.31 -16.05 2.23
C MET A 89 2.43 -17.57 2.16
N VAL A 90 2.24 -18.26 3.29
CA VAL A 90 2.38 -19.71 3.38
C VAL A 90 1.29 -20.42 2.58
N PHE A 91 0.02 -20.07 2.78
CA PHE A 91 -1.08 -20.73 2.06
C PHE A 91 -1.02 -20.44 0.55
N TYR A 92 -0.70 -19.19 0.15
CA TYR A 92 -0.48 -18.88 -1.25
C TYR A 92 0.70 -19.65 -1.83
N GLY A 93 1.83 -19.69 -1.14
CA GLY A 93 3.03 -20.41 -1.58
C GLY A 93 2.78 -21.90 -1.77
N ILE A 94 2.09 -22.56 -0.82
CA ILE A 94 1.71 -23.98 -0.93
C ILE A 94 0.77 -24.18 -2.13
N LEU A 95 -0.24 -23.32 -2.30
CA LEU A 95 -1.20 -23.42 -3.42
C LEU A 95 -0.49 -23.28 -4.76
N SER A 96 0.36 -22.26 -4.93
CA SER A 96 1.15 -22.02 -6.13
C SER A 96 2.08 -23.22 -6.44
N GLU A 97 2.76 -23.76 -5.42
CA GLU A 97 3.64 -24.92 -5.58
C GLU A 97 2.86 -26.18 -6.03
N GLN A 98 1.67 -26.43 -5.46
CA GLN A 98 0.84 -27.57 -5.87
C GLN A 98 0.34 -27.43 -7.30
N VAL A 99 -0.01 -26.21 -7.72
CA VAL A 99 -0.44 -25.91 -9.09
C VAL A 99 0.72 -26.14 -10.08
N LYS A 100 1.93 -25.65 -9.77
CA LYS A 100 3.15 -25.85 -10.58
C LYS A 100 3.51 -27.32 -10.71
N LYS A 101 3.53 -28.07 -9.61
CA LYS A 101 3.82 -29.52 -9.61
C LYS A 101 2.81 -30.35 -10.40
N SER A 102 1.62 -29.81 -10.65
CA SER A 102 0.57 -30.49 -11.39
C SER A 102 0.55 -30.09 -12.86
N ASN A 103 1.50 -29.27 -13.32
CA ASN A 103 1.62 -28.77 -14.70
C ASN A 103 0.31 -28.21 -15.27
N ILE A 104 -0.46 -27.51 -14.44
CA ILE A 104 -1.74 -26.95 -14.85
C ILE A 104 -1.49 -25.78 -15.81
N GLU A 105 -2.09 -25.87 -16.99
CA GLU A 105 -2.03 -24.82 -17.99
C GLU A 105 -2.55 -23.49 -17.42
N ASN A 106 -1.76 -22.43 -17.56
CA ASN A 106 -2.04 -21.10 -16.98
C ASN A 106 -2.39 -21.13 -15.49
N GLY A 107 -1.70 -21.98 -14.71
CA GLY A 107 -2.03 -22.22 -13.31
C GLY A 107 -1.99 -20.96 -12.44
N GLU A 108 -0.96 -20.11 -12.59
CA GLU A 108 -0.86 -18.82 -11.83
C GLU A 108 -1.98 -17.86 -12.26
N GLY A 109 -2.36 -17.81 -13.52
CA GLY A 109 -3.50 -17.04 -14.00
C GLY A 109 -4.83 -17.52 -13.38
N LYS A 110 -5.02 -18.85 -13.24
CA LYS A 110 -6.19 -19.44 -12.56
C LYS A 110 -6.19 -19.08 -11.07
N ILE A 111 -5.04 -19.14 -10.38
CA ILE A 111 -4.92 -18.66 -8.99
C ILE A 111 -5.28 -17.17 -8.90
N SER A 112 -4.72 -16.34 -9.76
CA SER A 112 -5.04 -14.91 -9.80
C SER A 112 -6.54 -14.66 -9.98
N LYS A 113 -7.20 -15.41 -10.87
CA LYS A 113 -8.66 -15.32 -11.09
C LYS A 113 -9.45 -15.68 -9.84
N ILE A 114 -9.20 -16.82 -9.19
CA ILE A 114 -9.96 -17.23 -8.00
C ILE A 114 -9.72 -16.32 -6.78
N LEU A 115 -8.60 -15.62 -6.76
CA LEU A 115 -8.29 -14.63 -5.72
C LEU A 115 -8.88 -13.24 -6.00
N SER A 116 -9.40 -13.00 -7.22
CA SER A 116 -10.15 -11.78 -7.53
C SER A 116 -11.57 -11.90 -6.99
N LYS A 117 -12.19 -10.75 -6.70
CA LYS A 117 -13.59 -10.63 -6.30
C LYS A 117 -13.98 -11.41 -5.04
N GLN A 118 -13.20 -11.19 -4.01
CA GLN A 118 -13.56 -11.72 -2.70
C GLN A 118 -14.68 -10.92 -1.99
N GLY A 119 -15.34 -9.99 -2.72
CA GLY A 119 -16.43 -9.14 -2.24
C GLY A 119 -16.00 -8.22 -1.09
N ASN A 120 -16.45 -6.96 -1.11
CA ASN A 120 -16.19 -5.96 -0.06
C ASN A 120 -14.72 -5.92 0.44
N VAL A 121 -13.75 -5.90 -0.49
CA VAL A 121 -12.37 -5.61 -0.12
C VAL A 121 -12.30 -4.13 0.21
N GLU A 122 -12.00 -3.81 1.45
CA GLU A 122 -11.89 -2.44 1.99
C GLU A 122 -11.01 -1.53 1.10
N SER A 123 -10.06 -2.14 0.41
CA SER A 123 -9.14 -1.46 -0.50
C SER A 123 -9.81 -0.87 -1.74
N VAL A 124 -10.90 -1.46 -2.21
CA VAL A 124 -11.63 -0.98 -3.41
C VAL A 124 -12.61 0.10 -3.05
N ARG A 125 -13.08 0.12 -1.81
CA ARG A 125 -14.09 1.05 -1.33
C ARG A 125 -13.65 2.51 -1.52
N GLN A 126 -12.37 2.82 -1.27
CA GLN A 126 -11.81 4.14 -1.51
C GLN A 126 -12.06 4.63 -2.95
N THR A 127 -11.72 3.82 -3.93
CA THR A 127 -11.89 4.19 -5.35
C THR A 127 -13.37 4.21 -5.75
N THR A 128 -14.18 3.28 -5.25
CA THR A 128 -15.62 3.22 -5.55
C THR A 128 -16.37 4.44 -5.01
N GLU A 129 -16.08 4.87 -3.79
CA GLU A 129 -16.69 6.05 -3.19
C GLU A 129 -16.25 7.34 -3.92
N LEU A 130 -14.99 7.42 -4.35
CA LEU A 130 -14.53 8.55 -5.16
C LEU A 130 -15.27 8.61 -6.50
N ILE A 131 -15.46 7.48 -7.17
CA ILE A 131 -16.25 7.41 -8.40
C ILE A 131 -17.68 7.87 -8.16
N GLN A 132 -18.30 7.45 -7.05
CA GLN A 132 -19.66 7.89 -6.72
C GLN A 132 -19.75 9.41 -6.53
N ILE A 133 -18.75 10.04 -5.87
CA ILE A 133 -18.68 11.50 -5.75
C ILE A 133 -18.59 12.15 -7.13
N VAL A 134 -17.75 11.62 -8.02
CA VAL A 134 -17.61 12.14 -9.39
C VAL A 134 -18.90 12.00 -10.20
N GLU A 135 -19.59 10.87 -10.10
CA GLU A 135 -20.89 10.69 -10.77
C GLU A 135 -21.96 11.66 -10.21
N ASN A 136 -21.96 11.92 -8.90
CA ASN A 136 -22.85 12.91 -8.30
C ASN A 136 -22.53 14.33 -8.82
N ILE A 137 -21.24 14.69 -8.99
CA ILE A 137 -20.82 15.96 -9.59
C ILE A 137 -21.29 16.06 -11.06
N LYS A 138 -21.16 14.99 -11.85
CA LYS A 138 -21.60 14.96 -13.26
C LYS A 138 -23.10 15.15 -13.41
N ASN A 139 -23.88 14.64 -12.47
CA ASN A 139 -25.34 14.74 -12.48
C ASN A 139 -25.84 16.11 -12.00
N ASP A 140 -25.00 16.92 -11.35
CA ASP A 140 -25.33 18.28 -10.93
C ASP A 140 -24.65 19.31 -11.85
N LYS A 141 -25.45 19.97 -12.71
CA LYS A 141 -24.94 20.95 -13.69
C LYS A 141 -24.17 22.10 -13.06
N ASN A 142 -24.57 22.55 -11.87
CA ASN A 142 -23.92 23.66 -11.17
C ASN A 142 -22.57 23.23 -10.61
N MET A 143 -22.54 22.07 -9.94
CA MET A 143 -21.29 21.50 -9.42
C MET A 143 -20.33 21.14 -10.56
N LEU A 144 -20.79 20.53 -11.63
CA LEU A 144 -19.96 20.22 -12.79
C LEU A 144 -19.32 21.49 -13.38
N SER A 145 -20.11 22.58 -13.55
CA SER A 145 -19.60 23.87 -14.00
C SER A 145 -18.59 24.47 -13.03
N LEU A 146 -18.85 24.36 -11.72
CA LEU A 146 -17.95 24.85 -10.67
C LEU A 146 -16.60 24.13 -10.72
N PHE A 147 -16.61 22.78 -10.75
CA PHE A 147 -15.39 21.97 -10.78
C PHE A 147 -14.58 22.14 -12.08
N LYS A 148 -15.23 22.42 -13.22
CA LYS A 148 -14.54 22.71 -14.46
C LYS A 148 -13.89 24.09 -14.49
N LYS A 149 -14.50 25.10 -13.87
CA LYS A 149 -14.04 26.50 -13.93
C LYS A 149 -12.98 26.82 -12.89
N LYS A 150 -13.11 26.31 -11.66
CA LYS A 150 -12.23 26.66 -10.54
C LYS A 150 -10.97 25.79 -10.50
N ALA A 151 -9.85 26.36 -10.10
CA ALA A 151 -8.63 25.61 -9.77
C ALA A 151 -8.84 24.76 -8.53
N SER A 152 -8.04 23.68 -8.37
CA SER A 152 -8.15 22.77 -7.21
C SER A 152 -7.97 23.50 -5.89
N LYS A 153 -7.07 24.48 -5.82
CA LYS A 153 -6.87 25.33 -4.64
C LYS A 153 -8.11 26.11 -4.25
N GLU A 154 -8.80 26.70 -5.22
CA GLU A 154 -10.07 27.43 -4.97
C GLU A 154 -11.21 26.51 -4.53
N LEU A 155 -11.22 25.24 -4.97
CA LEU A 155 -12.19 24.23 -4.54
C LEU A 155 -11.92 23.79 -3.09
N ILE A 156 -10.66 23.80 -2.64
CA ILE A 156 -10.29 23.53 -1.25
C ILE A 156 -10.87 24.60 -0.32
N ASP A 157 -10.85 25.86 -0.72
CA ASP A 157 -11.44 26.96 0.08
C ASP A 157 -12.95 26.77 0.30
N LEU A 158 -13.61 26.07 -0.63
CA LEU A 158 -15.03 25.75 -0.54
C LEU A 158 -15.31 24.46 0.26
N LEU A 159 -14.29 23.73 0.71
CA LEU A 159 -14.46 22.44 1.36
C LEU A 159 -15.36 22.51 2.61
N ASN A 160 -15.38 23.62 3.32
CA ASN A 160 -16.23 23.83 4.50
C ASN A 160 -17.67 24.24 4.16
N ASN A 161 -18.02 24.38 2.88
CA ASN A 161 -19.39 24.68 2.46
C ASN A 161 -20.34 23.50 2.79
N ASN A 162 -21.60 23.81 3.08
CA ASN A 162 -22.64 22.82 3.41
C ASN A 162 -23.30 22.18 2.17
N GLU A 163 -22.83 22.50 0.97
CA GLU A 163 -23.29 21.82 -0.25
C GLU A 163 -23.06 20.32 -0.16
N PRO A 164 -24.02 19.48 -0.59
CA PRO A 164 -23.97 18.02 -0.42
C PRO A 164 -22.70 17.38 -0.96
N ILE A 165 -22.15 17.88 -2.07
CA ILE A 165 -20.91 17.36 -2.69
C ILE A 165 -19.69 17.61 -1.78
N PHE A 166 -19.56 18.81 -1.21
CA PHE A 166 -18.46 19.10 -0.29
C PHE A 166 -18.59 18.33 1.03
N VAL A 167 -19.81 18.07 1.50
CA VAL A 167 -20.04 17.16 2.64
C VAL A 167 -19.55 15.75 2.31
N GLN A 168 -19.85 15.23 1.12
CA GLN A 168 -19.38 13.90 0.69
C GLN A 168 -17.84 13.87 0.59
N ILE A 169 -17.21 14.91 0.05
CA ILE A 169 -15.74 15.01 -0.03
C ILE A 169 -15.12 15.07 1.36
N ARG A 170 -15.68 15.82 2.31
CA ARG A 170 -15.21 15.81 3.72
C ARG A 170 -15.31 14.43 4.37
N ASN A 171 -16.44 13.74 4.15
CA ASN A 171 -16.61 12.37 4.65
C ASN A 171 -15.58 11.42 4.05
N TYR A 172 -15.36 11.53 2.74
CA TYR A 172 -14.31 10.76 2.04
C TYR A 172 -12.92 11.03 2.62
N LEU A 173 -12.55 12.30 2.81
CA LEU A 173 -11.28 12.67 3.43
C LEU A 173 -11.17 12.15 4.87
N SER A 174 -12.24 12.26 5.66
CA SER A 174 -12.27 11.74 7.03
C SER A 174 -12.03 10.23 7.10
N GLU A 175 -12.44 9.48 6.09
CA GLU A 175 -12.32 8.03 6.08
C GLU A 175 -11.04 7.55 5.36
N PHE A 176 -10.70 8.17 4.24
CA PHE A 176 -9.59 7.72 3.38
C PHE A 176 -8.43 8.70 3.30
N GLY A 177 -8.55 9.88 3.87
CA GLY A 177 -7.52 10.91 3.79
C GLY A 177 -6.16 10.51 4.36
N ALA A 178 -6.15 9.59 5.32
CA ALA A 178 -4.94 8.98 5.87
C ALA A 178 -4.19 8.10 4.86
N ARG A 179 -4.90 7.58 3.83
CA ARG A 179 -4.30 6.76 2.77
C ARG A 179 -3.61 7.64 1.75
N SER A 180 -2.34 7.80 1.94
CA SER A 180 -1.45 8.55 1.06
C SER A 180 -0.22 7.71 0.73
N MET A 181 0.64 8.26 -0.10
CA MET A 181 1.96 7.69 -0.29
C MET A 181 2.72 7.69 1.02
N GLU A 182 3.51 6.64 1.21
CA GLU A 182 4.34 6.49 2.41
C GLU A 182 3.54 6.68 3.70
N GLU A 183 2.29 6.21 3.73
CA GLU A 183 1.33 6.39 4.81
C GLU A 183 1.84 5.94 6.19
N LEU A 184 2.90 5.12 6.22
CA LEU A 184 3.55 4.63 7.44
C LEU A 184 4.71 5.52 7.91
N LYS A 185 5.05 6.59 7.20
CA LYS A 185 5.97 7.63 7.66
C LYS A 185 5.16 8.71 8.39
N LEU A 186 5.55 9.07 9.59
CA LEU A 186 4.81 10.05 10.40
C LEU A 186 4.88 11.45 9.79
N GLU A 187 5.99 11.78 9.13
CA GLU A 187 6.19 13.05 8.44
C GLU A 187 5.45 13.17 7.10
N THR A 188 4.75 12.14 6.65
CA THR A 188 3.98 12.20 5.39
C THR A 188 2.86 13.22 5.45
N ILE A 189 2.72 14.03 4.40
CA ILE A 189 1.58 14.92 4.18
C ILE A 189 0.46 14.10 3.56
N THR A 190 -0.61 13.90 4.31
CA THR A 190 -1.76 13.10 3.88
C THR A 190 -2.71 13.90 2.99
N MET A 191 -3.67 13.21 2.33
CA MET A 191 -4.74 13.90 1.60
C MET A 191 -5.65 14.71 2.53
N TYR A 192 -5.68 14.38 3.83
CA TYR A 192 -6.39 15.17 4.83
C TYR A 192 -5.66 16.49 5.11
N ASP A 193 -4.33 16.47 5.21
CA ASP A 193 -3.51 17.67 5.43
C ASP A 193 -3.49 18.58 4.20
N ASN A 194 -3.44 18.01 2.99
CA ASN A 194 -3.49 18.73 1.71
C ASN A 194 -4.35 17.97 0.68
N PRO A 195 -5.62 18.35 0.51
CA PRO A 195 -6.54 17.67 -0.40
C PRO A 195 -6.36 18.03 -1.88
N GLU A 196 -5.36 18.82 -2.26
CA GLU A 196 -5.15 19.27 -3.64
C GLU A 196 -5.05 18.08 -4.62
N PHE A 197 -4.34 17.03 -4.23
CA PHE A 197 -4.24 15.79 -5.02
C PHE A 197 -5.60 15.13 -5.26
N LEU A 198 -6.47 15.10 -4.26
CA LEU A 198 -7.83 14.56 -4.39
C LEU A 198 -8.65 15.37 -5.39
N PHE A 199 -8.63 16.71 -5.29
CA PHE A 199 -9.35 17.57 -6.21
C PHE A 199 -8.83 17.47 -7.65
N ASN A 200 -7.52 17.35 -7.84
CA ASN A 200 -6.92 17.10 -9.14
C ASN A 200 -7.42 15.76 -9.72
N THR A 201 -7.44 14.71 -8.91
CA THR A 201 -7.95 13.39 -9.33
C THR A 201 -9.44 13.43 -9.67
N ILE A 202 -10.26 14.14 -8.90
CA ILE A 202 -11.68 14.33 -9.21
C ILE A 202 -11.84 14.97 -10.59
N LYS A 203 -11.05 16.01 -10.90
CA LYS A 203 -11.08 16.68 -12.20
C LYS A 203 -10.69 15.73 -13.35
N GLU A 204 -9.63 14.96 -13.20
CA GLU A 204 -9.24 13.95 -14.19
C GLU A 204 -10.37 12.91 -14.40
N TYR A 205 -11.04 12.49 -13.34
CA TYR A 205 -12.17 11.58 -13.43
C TYR A 205 -13.40 12.20 -14.11
N LEU A 206 -13.62 13.50 -13.97
CA LEU A 206 -14.72 14.20 -14.66
C LEU A 206 -14.58 14.16 -16.19
N GLU A 207 -13.36 14.09 -16.71
CA GLU A 207 -13.09 13.97 -18.16
C GLU A 207 -13.38 12.55 -18.70
N ILE A 208 -13.66 11.57 -17.83
CA ILE A 208 -13.95 10.19 -18.24
C ILE A 208 -15.45 10.04 -18.52
N LYS A 209 -15.82 9.67 -19.73
CA LYS A 209 -17.25 9.49 -20.12
C LYS A 209 -17.95 8.41 -19.28
N THR A 210 -17.26 7.30 -19.00
CA THR A 210 -17.82 6.19 -18.24
C THR A 210 -16.79 5.68 -17.25
N LEU A 211 -17.01 5.94 -15.96
CA LEU A 211 -16.26 5.36 -14.84
C LEU A 211 -17.03 4.12 -14.37
N SER A 212 -16.87 3.01 -15.04
CA SER A 212 -17.49 1.76 -14.57
C SER A 212 -16.42 0.70 -14.40
N PHE A 213 -16.31 0.17 -13.20
CA PHE A 213 -15.71 -1.14 -13.03
C PHE A 213 -16.71 -2.17 -13.56
N LYS A 214 -16.33 -2.93 -14.57
CA LYS A 214 -17.11 -4.12 -14.90
C LYS A 214 -17.08 -5.01 -13.66
N GLN A 215 -18.19 -5.06 -12.94
CA GLN A 215 -18.45 -6.18 -12.04
C GLN A 215 -18.53 -7.40 -12.96
N ASN A 216 -17.36 -8.04 -13.22
CA ASN A 216 -17.37 -9.28 -13.96
C ASN A 216 -18.08 -10.33 -13.11
N GLU A 217 -18.63 -11.36 -13.73
CA GLU A 217 -19.34 -12.49 -13.12
C GLU A 217 -18.59 -13.10 -11.93
N GLU A 218 -19.31 -13.65 -10.96
CA GLU A 218 -18.70 -14.40 -9.85
C GLU A 218 -17.79 -15.49 -10.41
N ILE A 219 -16.52 -15.42 -10.07
CA ILE A 219 -15.54 -16.40 -10.54
C ILE A 219 -15.67 -17.64 -9.65
N ASN A 220 -16.11 -18.73 -10.25
CA ASN A 220 -16.24 -20.00 -9.57
C ASN A 220 -14.84 -20.60 -9.31
N ASP A 221 -14.56 -21.00 -8.08
CA ASP A 221 -13.31 -21.67 -7.69
C ASP A 221 -13.07 -22.98 -8.44
N SER A 222 -14.12 -23.54 -9.08
CA SER A 222 -14.07 -24.74 -9.89
C SER A 222 -13.03 -24.68 -11.03
N ILE A 223 -12.76 -23.48 -11.58
CA ILE A 223 -11.76 -23.28 -12.64
C ILE A 223 -10.34 -23.77 -12.27
N LEU A 224 -10.04 -23.83 -10.97
CA LEU A 224 -8.80 -24.39 -10.44
C LEU A 224 -9.02 -25.71 -9.72
N ILE A 225 -10.07 -25.82 -8.91
CA ILE A 225 -10.31 -26.99 -8.05
C ILE A 225 -10.58 -28.24 -8.91
N ASP A 226 -11.25 -28.08 -10.04
CA ASP A 226 -11.63 -29.20 -10.93
C ASP A 226 -10.47 -29.74 -11.76
N GLU A 227 -9.32 -29.06 -11.76
CA GLU A 227 -8.08 -29.60 -12.31
C GLU A 227 -7.46 -30.73 -11.45
N PHE A 228 -7.97 -30.96 -10.24
CA PHE A 228 -7.49 -31.94 -9.31
C PHE A 228 -8.54 -33.01 -9.02
N TYR A 229 -8.09 -34.23 -8.68
CA TYR A 229 -8.92 -35.39 -8.44
C TYR A 229 -8.71 -36.00 -7.06
N GLY A 230 -9.68 -36.77 -6.59
CA GLY A 230 -9.61 -37.56 -5.37
C GLY A 230 -9.28 -36.73 -4.11
N ILE A 231 -8.39 -37.25 -3.27
CA ILE A 231 -7.97 -36.60 -2.02
C ILE A 231 -7.28 -35.24 -2.30
N LYS A 232 -6.50 -35.16 -3.37
CA LYS A 232 -5.80 -33.92 -3.75
C LYS A 232 -6.78 -32.79 -4.02
N LYS A 233 -7.92 -33.04 -4.66
CA LYS A 233 -8.99 -32.05 -4.88
C LYS A 233 -9.52 -31.48 -3.53
N GLN A 234 -9.70 -32.33 -2.52
CA GLN A 234 -10.16 -31.87 -1.21
C GLN A 234 -9.12 -31.00 -0.48
N ILE A 235 -7.84 -31.36 -0.62
CA ILE A 235 -6.74 -30.57 -0.07
C ILE A 235 -6.69 -29.20 -0.74
N ILE A 236 -6.75 -29.15 -2.07
CA ILE A 236 -6.73 -27.88 -2.84
C ILE A 236 -7.94 -27.01 -2.48
N LYS A 237 -9.14 -27.58 -2.37
CA LYS A 237 -10.34 -26.84 -1.93
C LYS A 237 -10.12 -26.16 -0.56
N LYS A 238 -9.52 -26.84 0.39
CA LYS A 238 -9.17 -26.26 1.70
C LYS A 238 -8.09 -25.18 1.55
N LEU A 239 -7.05 -25.42 0.77
CA LEU A 239 -5.98 -24.43 0.53
C LEU A 239 -6.54 -23.15 -0.10
N VAL A 240 -7.39 -23.24 -1.10
CA VAL A 240 -8.07 -22.10 -1.73
C VAL A 240 -8.86 -21.31 -0.69
N LYS A 241 -9.66 -22.01 0.14
CA LYS A 241 -10.45 -21.38 1.20
C LYS A 241 -9.57 -20.61 2.20
N TYR A 242 -8.48 -21.22 2.68
CA TYR A 242 -7.58 -20.56 3.61
C TYR A 242 -6.81 -19.41 2.94
N THR A 243 -6.31 -19.60 1.73
CA THR A 243 -5.62 -18.54 0.97
C THR A 243 -6.51 -17.30 0.83
N LYS A 244 -7.77 -17.48 0.43
CA LYS A 244 -8.76 -16.40 0.35
C LYS A 244 -8.97 -15.71 1.69
N TYR A 245 -9.17 -16.49 2.75
CA TYR A 245 -9.38 -15.96 4.10
C TYR A 245 -8.20 -15.07 4.53
N PHE A 246 -6.99 -15.58 4.45
CA PHE A 246 -5.81 -14.85 4.91
C PHE A 246 -5.52 -13.60 4.08
N ILE A 247 -5.74 -13.63 2.76
CA ILE A 247 -5.55 -12.46 1.88
C ILE A 247 -6.60 -11.38 2.19
N LYS A 248 -7.88 -11.74 2.32
CA LYS A 248 -8.95 -10.80 2.68
C LYS A 248 -8.69 -10.16 4.04
N ASN A 249 -8.34 -10.97 5.03
CA ASN A 249 -8.07 -10.50 6.39
C ASN A 249 -6.81 -9.62 6.44
N ARG A 250 -5.81 -9.91 5.61
CA ARG A 250 -4.60 -9.09 5.46
C ARG A 250 -4.93 -7.64 5.09
N GLU A 251 -5.80 -7.42 4.10
CA GLU A 251 -6.17 -6.07 3.69
C GLU A 251 -6.89 -5.33 4.83
N CYS A 252 -7.78 -5.99 5.54
CA CYS A 252 -8.46 -5.42 6.70
C CYS A 252 -7.49 -5.03 7.83
N LEU A 253 -6.55 -5.91 8.18
CA LEU A 253 -5.58 -5.67 9.25
C LEU A 253 -4.53 -4.60 8.86
N ARG A 254 -4.13 -4.57 7.59
CA ARG A 254 -3.21 -3.53 7.07
C ARG A 254 -3.85 -2.14 7.14
N LEU A 255 -5.13 -2.03 6.84
CA LEU A 255 -5.85 -0.77 6.98
C LEU A 255 -5.83 -0.25 8.43
N ARG A 256 -5.93 -1.14 9.42
CA ARG A 256 -5.81 -0.74 10.84
C ARG A 256 -4.44 -0.17 11.16
N ARG A 257 -3.40 -0.67 10.51
CA ARG A 257 -2.05 -0.08 10.62
C ARG A 257 -2.03 1.37 10.09
N THR A 258 -2.60 1.63 8.94
CA THR A 258 -2.72 2.99 8.40
C THR A 258 -3.44 3.91 9.39
N TYR A 259 -4.56 3.46 9.96
CA TYR A 259 -5.34 4.27 10.92
C TYR A 259 -4.58 4.58 12.21
N ILE A 260 -3.83 3.61 12.78
CA ILE A 260 -3.07 3.91 14.00
C ILE A 260 -1.93 4.91 13.72
N TYR A 261 -1.25 4.78 12.58
CA TYR A 261 -0.21 5.73 12.16
C TYR A 261 -0.79 7.13 11.93
N ASP A 262 -1.98 7.24 11.39
CA ASP A 262 -2.67 8.52 11.21
C ASP A 262 -3.02 9.18 12.56
N ILE A 263 -3.56 8.43 13.50
CA ILE A 263 -3.83 8.95 14.84
C ILE A 263 -2.55 9.45 15.51
N VAL A 264 -1.47 8.66 15.43
CA VAL A 264 -0.16 9.04 15.99
C VAL A 264 0.39 10.30 15.29
N ARG A 265 0.32 10.37 13.97
CA ARG A 265 0.69 11.56 13.19
C ARG A 265 -0.08 12.80 13.67
N ASN A 266 -1.38 12.66 13.85
CA ASN A 266 -2.24 13.76 14.31
C ASN A 266 -1.89 14.21 15.76
N ILE A 267 -1.51 13.27 16.63
CA ILE A 267 -1.00 13.61 17.97
C ILE A 267 0.26 14.49 17.85
N PHE A 268 1.25 14.06 17.08
CA PHE A 268 2.49 14.83 16.93
C PHE A 268 2.30 16.12 16.14
N ASN A 269 1.40 16.17 15.17
CA ASN A 269 1.01 17.41 14.51
C ASN A 269 0.44 18.43 15.53
N ARG A 270 -0.40 17.99 16.48
CA ARG A 270 -0.94 18.88 17.53
C ARG A 270 0.13 19.33 18.51
N ILE A 271 1.05 18.43 18.90
CA ILE A 271 2.22 18.83 19.70
C ILE A 271 3.06 19.86 18.93
N GLY A 272 3.23 19.68 17.62
CA GLY A 272 3.91 20.66 16.76
C GLY A 272 3.23 22.02 16.74
N ASP A 273 1.89 22.07 16.61
CA ASP A 273 1.12 23.32 16.68
C ASP A 273 1.36 24.03 18.03
N ASN A 274 1.31 23.28 19.14
CA ASN A 274 1.55 23.85 20.48
C ASN A 274 2.99 24.35 20.62
N PHE A 275 3.98 23.59 20.14
CA PHE A 275 5.41 23.97 20.19
C PHE A 275 5.71 25.22 19.36
N VAL A 276 5.00 25.45 18.24
CA VAL A 276 5.09 26.70 17.48
C VAL A 276 4.54 27.87 18.30
N GLN A 277 3.38 27.70 18.95
CA GLN A 277 2.79 28.73 19.80
C GLN A 277 3.71 29.09 21.00
N GLU A 278 4.37 28.09 21.57
CA GLU A 278 5.35 28.21 22.63
C GLU A 278 6.74 28.69 22.15
N LYS A 279 6.92 28.91 20.83
CA LYS A 279 8.17 29.34 20.18
C LYS A 279 9.36 28.35 20.36
N ILE A 280 9.06 27.09 20.62
CA ILE A 280 10.05 26.01 20.78
C ILE A 280 10.61 25.60 19.42
N ILE A 281 9.74 25.44 18.42
CA ILE A 281 10.06 25.14 17.02
C ILE A 281 9.54 26.24 16.10
N THR A 282 10.00 26.24 14.85
CA THR A 282 9.64 27.28 13.89
C THR A 282 8.38 26.94 13.10
N GLU A 283 8.30 25.70 12.63
CA GLU A 283 7.19 25.19 11.85
C GLU A 283 6.57 23.95 12.52
N LYS A 284 5.26 23.77 12.36
CA LYS A 284 4.52 22.63 12.92
C LYS A 284 5.20 21.28 12.67
N ARG A 285 5.72 21.09 11.45
CA ARG A 285 6.28 19.81 11.03
C ARG A 285 7.72 19.56 11.51
N ASP A 286 8.34 20.58 12.10
CA ASP A 286 9.65 20.43 12.73
C ASP A 286 9.64 19.39 13.85
N VAL A 287 8.47 19.11 14.43
CA VAL A 287 8.29 18.07 15.45
C VAL A 287 8.73 16.68 14.96
N PHE A 288 8.63 16.39 13.66
CA PHE A 288 9.04 15.10 13.09
C PHE A 288 10.57 14.95 12.92
N PHE A 289 11.32 16.02 13.11
CA PHE A 289 12.77 16.00 13.19
C PHE A 289 13.30 15.91 14.63
N LEU A 290 12.40 15.78 15.62
CA LEU A 290 12.73 15.51 17.02
C LEU A 290 12.52 14.03 17.35
N GLU A 291 13.37 13.49 18.21
CA GLU A 291 13.19 12.16 18.77
C GLU A 291 12.05 12.15 19.80
N LYS A 292 11.38 11.01 19.95
CA LYS A 292 10.32 10.84 20.96
C LYS A 292 10.77 11.28 22.35
N ASN A 293 11.97 10.91 22.76
CA ASN A 293 12.51 11.28 24.07
C ASN A 293 12.75 12.79 24.23
N GLU A 294 13.16 13.49 23.16
CA GLU A 294 13.34 14.93 23.16
C GLU A 294 11.99 15.63 23.36
N ILE A 295 10.96 15.22 22.60
CA ILE A 295 9.60 15.74 22.70
C ILE A 295 9.06 15.54 24.13
N PHE A 296 9.21 14.34 24.68
CA PHE A 296 8.72 14.02 26.03
C PHE A 296 9.48 14.80 27.11
N THR A 297 10.78 15.00 26.95
CA THR A 297 11.59 15.82 27.84
C THR A 297 11.10 17.27 27.85
N ILE A 298 10.84 17.85 26.68
CA ILE A 298 10.33 19.21 26.55
C ILE A 298 8.98 19.34 27.29
N ILE A 299 8.04 18.42 27.03
CA ILE A 299 6.68 18.46 27.61
C ILE A 299 6.69 18.29 29.14
N ASN A 300 7.66 17.53 29.67
CA ASN A 300 7.85 17.37 31.10
C ASN A 300 8.71 18.49 31.75
N ASN A 301 8.79 19.66 31.11
CA ASN A 301 9.56 20.82 31.56
C ASN A 301 11.08 20.58 31.63
N GLY A 302 11.59 19.57 30.93
CA GLY A 302 13.01 19.37 30.74
C GLY A 302 13.59 20.33 29.69
N LYS A 303 14.91 20.52 29.73
CA LYS A 303 15.61 21.35 28.75
C LYS A 303 16.30 20.46 27.73
N VAL A 304 15.99 20.65 26.47
CA VAL A 304 16.74 20.12 25.33
C VAL A 304 17.54 21.28 24.74
N LYS A 305 18.87 21.12 24.68
CA LYS A 305 19.75 22.18 24.15
C LYS A 305 19.68 22.20 22.62
N ASN A 306 19.80 23.39 22.06
CA ASN A 306 19.99 23.63 20.63
C ASN A 306 18.91 22.96 19.73
N ILE A 307 17.65 23.00 20.14
CA ILE A 307 16.55 22.30 19.43
C ILE A 307 16.48 22.72 17.96
N LYS A 308 16.54 24.02 17.68
CA LYS A 308 16.41 24.55 16.30
C LYS A 308 17.60 24.16 15.43
N GLU A 309 18.82 24.20 15.98
CA GLU A 309 20.03 23.77 15.28
C GLU A 309 19.96 22.27 14.95
N LYS A 310 19.57 21.43 15.90
CA LYS A 310 19.38 19.98 15.68
C LYS A 310 18.34 19.68 14.60
N ILE A 311 17.25 20.44 14.57
CA ILE A 311 16.22 20.26 13.55
C ILE A 311 16.79 20.56 12.17
N GLU A 312 17.53 21.65 12.00
CA GLU A 312 18.12 22.00 10.71
C GLU A 312 19.17 20.98 10.27
N GLU A 313 20.06 20.54 11.17
CA GLU A 313 21.02 19.46 10.90
C GLU A 313 20.32 18.18 10.41
N ARG A 314 19.22 17.77 11.07
CA ARG A 314 18.47 16.57 10.70
C ARG A 314 17.68 16.73 9.40
N LYS A 315 17.20 17.94 9.09
CA LYS A 315 16.61 18.25 7.77
C LYS A 315 17.62 18.11 6.66
N GLU A 316 18.82 18.66 6.84
CA GLU A 316 19.93 18.53 5.87
C GLU A 316 20.34 17.07 5.68
N GLU A 317 20.47 16.32 6.77
CA GLU A 317 20.75 14.88 6.72
C GLU A 317 19.66 14.10 6.00
N TYR A 318 18.37 14.42 6.27
CA TYR A 318 17.23 13.80 5.61
C TYR A 318 17.26 14.02 4.09
N ILE A 319 17.51 15.25 3.65
CA ILE A 319 17.63 15.59 2.22
C ILE A 319 18.78 14.80 1.60
N LYS A 320 19.97 14.85 2.20
CA LYS A 320 21.15 14.12 1.73
C LYS A 320 20.90 12.60 1.64
N ASN A 321 20.19 12.03 2.60
CA ASN A 321 19.87 10.60 2.61
C ASN A 321 18.79 10.24 1.59
N SER A 322 17.86 11.16 1.27
CA SER A 322 16.81 10.93 0.26
C SER A 322 17.37 10.82 -1.17
N GLU A 323 18.52 11.45 -1.43
CA GLU A 323 19.21 11.42 -2.73
C GLU A 323 20.08 10.17 -2.92
N LYS A 324 20.36 9.43 -1.84
CA LYS A 324 21.20 8.23 -1.91
C LYS A 324 20.48 7.07 -2.60
N GLU A 325 21.17 6.43 -3.51
CA GLU A 325 20.72 5.17 -4.08
C GLU A 325 20.66 4.10 -3.00
N THR A 326 19.53 3.43 -2.87
CA THR A 326 19.32 2.37 -1.87
C THR A 326 19.64 1.00 -2.45
N PHE A 327 20.34 0.18 -1.69
CA PHE A 327 20.62 -1.20 -2.05
C PHE A 327 19.34 -2.04 -2.03
N GLU A 328 19.24 -3.01 -2.94
CA GLU A 328 18.11 -3.94 -2.94
C GLU A 328 18.18 -4.93 -1.79
N ARG A 329 19.38 -5.37 -1.44
CA ARG A 329 19.65 -6.31 -0.35
C ARG A 329 20.98 -5.96 0.31
N ILE A 330 21.01 -6.15 1.62
CA ILE A 330 22.21 -6.02 2.43
C ILE A 330 22.37 -7.31 3.22
N TYR A 331 23.55 -7.94 3.14
CA TYR A 331 23.89 -9.10 3.95
C TYR A 331 24.87 -8.68 5.04
N PHE A 332 24.68 -9.20 6.23
CA PHE A 332 25.54 -8.99 7.36
C PHE A 332 26.16 -10.32 7.80
N TYR A 333 27.45 -10.30 8.08
CA TYR A 333 28.15 -11.38 8.74
C TYR A 333 28.48 -10.97 10.17
N GLY A 334 27.83 -11.61 11.15
CA GLY A 334 27.99 -11.25 12.56
C GLY A 334 27.04 -10.16 13.01
N ASP A 335 27.52 -9.18 13.74
CA ASP A 335 26.71 -8.06 14.23
C ASP A 335 26.28 -7.13 13.10
N ILE A 336 25.06 -6.61 13.21
CA ILE A 336 24.52 -5.66 12.23
C ILE A 336 25.16 -4.30 12.47
N ASN A 337 26.16 -3.95 11.66
CA ASN A 337 26.80 -2.64 11.62
C ASN A 337 27.20 -2.29 10.18
N GLU A 338 27.54 -1.03 9.95
CA GLU A 338 27.90 -0.54 8.60
C GLU A 338 29.17 -1.21 8.06
N GLU A 339 30.14 -1.57 8.92
CA GLU A 339 31.41 -2.18 8.54
C GLU A 339 31.23 -3.62 8.02
N ASN A 340 30.23 -4.34 8.55
CA ASN A 340 29.91 -5.72 8.17
C ASN A 340 28.81 -5.79 7.11
N ALA A 341 28.33 -4.67 6.61
CA ALA A 341 27.30 -4.60 5.59
C ALA A 341 27.91 -4.90 4.21
N LEU A 342 27.48 -5.97 3.59
CA LEU A 342 27.80 -6.29 2.20
C LEU A 342 26.62 -5.92 1.31
N PRO A 343 26.68 -4.77 0.62
CA PRO A 343 25.64 -4.40 -0.33
C PRO A 343 25.71 -5.34 -1.54
N ILE A 344 24.60 -5.97 -1.88
CA ILE A 344 24.48 -6.70 -3.12
C ILE A 344 23.79 -5.83 -4.14
N TYR A 345 24.55 -5.36 -5.08
CA TYR A 345 24.03 -4.86 -6.35
C TYR A 345 23.64 -6.07 -7.21
N ASN A 346 22.51 -6.68 -6.93
CA ASN A 346 21.97 -7.62 -7.90
C ASN A 346 21.44 -6.79 -9.08
N ARG A 347 22.31 -6.53 -10.05
CA ARG A 347 21.84 -6.40 -11.43
C ARG A 347 21.30 -7.78 -11.78
N GLN A 348 20.06 -8.06 -11.34
CA GLN A 348 19.38 -9.30 -11.68
C GLN A 348 19.19 -9.24 -13.19
N GLU A 349 19.67 -10.26 -13.87
CA GLU A 349 19.43 -10.41 -15.30
C GLU A 349 17.96 -10.21 -15.60
N VAL A 350 17.68 -9.32 -16.54
CA VAL A 350 16.33 -9.07 -17.02
C VAL A 350 15.79 -10.38 -17.50
N THR A 351 14.68 -10.84 -16.92
CA THR A 351 14.09 -12.11 -17.34
C THR A 351 13.41 -11.89 -18.68
N LEU A 352 14.11 -12.22 -19.75
CA LEU A 352 13.61 -12.13 -21.13
C LEU A 352 13.24 -13.52 -21.62
N ASN A 353 12.18 -13.59 -22.39
CA ASN A 353 11.86 -14.72 -23.25
C ASN A 353 11.75 -14.18 -24.70
N GLY A 354 12.86 -14.17 -25.41
CA GLY A 354 13.01 -13.38 -26.64
C GLY A 354 12.99 -11.87 -26.29
N ASP A 355 12.19 -11.09 -26.99
CA ASP A 355 12.03 -9.65 -26.80
C ASP A 355 10.98 -9.27 -25.72
N ARG A 356 10.53 -10.25 -24.94
CA ARG A 356 9.46 -10.07 -23.93
C ARG A 356 10.03 -10.02 -22.53
N LEU A 357 9.60 -9.04 -21.76
CA LEU A 357 9.79 -9.00 -20.32
C LEU A 357 8.77 -9.93 -19.64
N ILE A 358 9.23 -10.64 -18.60
CA ILE A 358 8.40 -11.57 -17.84
C ILE A 358 8.25 -11.06 -16.41
N GLY A 359 7.01 -10.98 -15.96
CA GLY A 359 6.61 -10.71 -14.59
C GLY A 359 5.64 -11.76 -14.06
N VAL A 360 5.02 -11.46 -12.94
CA VAL A 360 3.97 -12.30 -12.36
C VAL A 360 2.60 -11.77 -12.79
N PRO A 361 1.72 -12.61 -13.35
CA PRO A 361 0.41 -12.18 -13.82
C PRO A 361 -0.46 -11.71 -12.64
N GLY A 362 -0.92 -10.48 -12.71
CA GLY A 362 -1.82 -9.89 -11.73
C GLY A 362 -3.30 -10.04 -12.08
N GLY A 363 -3.61 -10.43 -13.33
CA GLY A 363 -4.98 -10.56 -13.85
C GLY A 363 -5.29 -9.57 -14.98
N GLY A 364 -6.53 -9.58 -15.44
CA GLY A 364 -7.02 -8.77 -16.54
C GLY A 364 -6.93 -9.49 -17.88
N LYS A 365 -6.68 -8.75 -18.95
CA LYS A 365 -6.61 -9.22 -20.33
C LYS A 365 -5.34 -8.73 -21.01
N THR A 366 -5.14 -9.06 -22.28
CA THR A 366 -4.09 -8.46 -23.11
C THR A 366 -4.57 -7.06 -23.56
N VAL A 367 -3.72 -6.05 -23.37
CA VAL A 367 -3.97 -4.66 -23.79
C VAL A 367 -2.71 -4.05 -24.37
N GLU A 368 -2.91 -3.08 -25.27
CA GLU A 368 -1.83 -2.30 -25.89
C GLU A 368 -2.01 -0.82 -25.55
N GLY A 369 -0.91 -0.10 -25.40
CA GLY A 369 -0.97 1.33 -25.13
C GLY A 369 0.38 1.98 -24.88
N ILE A 370 0.36 3.29 -24.78
CA ILE A 370 1.53 4.11 -24.48
C ILE A 370 1.81 4.02 -22.97
N VAL A 371 3.08 3.87 -22.61
CA VAL A 371 3.55 3.85 -21.24
C VAL A 371 3.67 5.27 -20.70
N ARG A 372 3.20 5.48 -19.48
CA ARG A 372 3.51 6.64 -18.66
C ARG A 372 4.22 6.17 -17.39
N TYR A 373 5.50 6.51 -17.27
CA TYR A 373 6.30 6.24 -16.08
C TYR A 373 6.01 7.29 -15.01
N ILE A 374 5.48 6.85 -13.88
CA ILE A 374 5.14 7.69 -12.73
C ILE A 374 6.06 7.31 -11.56
N GLN A 375 6.70 8.30 -10.97
CA GLN A 375 7.54 8.15 -9.78
C GLN A 375 6.80 8.63 -8.52
N ASP A 376 6.02 9.69 -8.63
CA ASP A 376 5.12 10.22 -7.60
C ASP A 376 3.67 10.22 -8.15
N PRO A 377 2.68 9.55 -7.52
CA PRO A 377 1.29 9.54 -8.00
C PRO A 377 0.63 10.94 -8.00
N LYS A 378 1.27 11.95 -7.42
CA LYS A 378 0.83 13.35 -7.57
C LYS A 378 1.13 13.91 -8.96
N GLU A 379 1.98 13.23 -9.73
CA GLU A 379 2.22 13.59 -11.11
C GLU A 379 0.94 13.43 -11.95
N LYS A 380 0.82 14.25 -12.99
CA LYS A 380 -0.30 14.14 -13.92
C LYS A 380 -0.22 12.82 -14.68
N PHE A 381 -1.29 12.02 -14.59
CA PHE A 381 -1.41 10.76 -15.29
C PHE A 381 -2.53 10.84 -16.35
N PRO A 382 -2.20 10.81 -17.66
CA PRO A 382 -3.19 10.89 -18.73
C PRO A 382 -4.05 9.62 -18.78
N LYS A 383 -5.34 9.78 -19.06
CA LYS A 383 -6.27 8.66 -19.22
C LYS A 383 -5.88 7.74 -20.37
N GLY A 384 -6.01 6.44 -20.17
CA GLY A 384 -5.84 5.43 -21.21
C GLY A 384 -4.39 5.01 -21.47
N TYR A 385 -3.46 5.58 -20.71
CA TYR A 385 -2.06 5.17 -20.72
C TYR A 385 -1.86 3.92 -19.87
N ILE A 386 -0.74 3.23 -20.11
CA ILE A 386 -0.28 2.14 -19.27
C ILE A 386 0.56 2.76 -18.15
N LEU A 387 0.11 2.59 -16.91
CA LEU A 387 0.81 3.07 -15.73
C LEU A 387 2.03 2.19 -15.46
N MET A 388 3.22 2.75 -15.55
CA MET A 388 4.46 2.10 -15.16
C MET A 388 4.99 2.73 -13.87
N ALA A 389 5.39 1.88 -12.92
CA ALA A 389 5.98 2.33 -11.67
C ALA A 389 7.05 1.35 -11.17
N LYS A 390 8.07 1.88 -10.47
CA LYS A 390 9.08 1.04 -9.82
C LYS A 390 8.48 0.27 -8.63
N ARG A 391 7.62 0.92 -7.86
CA ARG A 391 6.86 0.36 -6.73
C ARG A 391 5.56 1.14 -6.56
N THR A 392 4.59 0.54 -5.92
CA THR A 392 3.33 1.18 -5.60
C THR A 392 2.96 0.93 -4.14
N ASP A 393 2.23 1.85 -3.55
CA ASP A 393 1.62 1.75 -2.23
C ASP A 393 0.09 2.03 -2.31
N PRO A 394 -0.66 2.01 -1.19
CA PRO A 394 -2.10 2.19 -1.23
C PRO A 394 -2.58 3.50 -1.87
N GLY A 395 -1.81 4.58 -1.78
CA GLY A 395 -2.15 5.88 -2.37
C GLY A 395 -2.21 5.87 -3.90
N TRP A 396 -1.56 4.91 -4.56
CA TRP A 396 -1.55 4.79 -6.02
C TRP A 396 -2.86 4.29 -6.62
N THR A 397 -3.68 3.61 -5.83
CA THR A 397 -4.91 2.96 -6.34
C THR A 397 -5.93 3.94 -6.88
N ILE A 398 -5.84 5.20 -6.49
CA ILE A 398 -6.65 6.29 -7.01
C ILE A 398 -6.34 6.60 -8.50
N LEU A 399 -5.17 6.22 -9.03
CA LEU A 399 -4.83 6.38 -10.44
C LEU A 399 -5.32 5.21 -11.31
N PHE A 400 -5.65 4.07 -10.73
CA PHE A 400 -6.00 2.86 -11.47
C PHE A 400 -7.20 3.00 -12.42
N PRO A 401 -8.28 3.74 -12.09
CA PRO A 401 -9.37 3.98 -13.02
C PRO A 401 -8.99 4.76 -14.28
N LEU A 402 -7.89 5.51 -14.24
CA LEU A 402 -7.35 6.24 -15.39
C LEU A 402 -6.51 5.33 -16.29
N ALA A 403 -5.93 4.27 -15.74
CA ALA A 403 -4.98 3.41 -16.42
C ALA A 403 -5.67 2.35 -17.31
N LYS A 404 -5.09 2.07 -18.46
CA LYS A 404 -5.47 0.96 -19.34
C LYS A 404 -4.91 -0.37 -18.84
N ALA A 405 -3.70 -0.33 -18.29
CA ALA A 405 -3.02 -1.41 -17.58
C ALA A 405 -2.04 -0.82 -16.57
N VAL A 406 -1.55 -1.66 -15.65
CA VAL A 406 -0.52 -1.30 -14.67
C VAL A 406 0.62 -2.30 -14.74
N ILE A 407 1.86 -1.81 -14.81
CA ILE A 407 3.08 -2.61 -14.81
C ILE A 407 4.01 -2.12 -13.72
N ILE A 408 4.49 -3.05 -12.87
CA ILE A 408 5.24 -2.70 -11.67
C ILE A 408 6.53 -3.53 -11.60
N GLU A 409 7.66 -2.84 -11.45
CA GLU A 409 8.95 -3.50 -11.37
C GLU A 409 9.09 -4.32 -10.08
N ARG A 410 8.75 -3.73 -8.92
CA ARG A 410 8.87 -4.36 -7.60
C ARG A 410 7.50 -4.59 -7.02
N GLY A 411 7.08 -5.82 -6.93
CA GLY A 411 5.77 -6.18 -6.39
C GLY A 411 5.55 -7.68 -6.37
N SER A 412 4.45 -8.08 -5.75
CA SER A 412 4.00 -9.47 -5.74
C SER A 412 2.50 -9.53 -5.97
N VAL A 413 1.99 -10.70 -6.31
CA VAL A 413 0.54 -10.94 -6.46
C VAL A 413 -0.26 -10.71 -5.16
N LEU A 414 0.43 -10.65 -4.04
CA LEU A 414 -0.16 -10.34 -2.73
C LEU A 414 0.00 -8.86 -2.36
N SER A 415 0.59 -8.01 -3.23
CA SER A 415 0.67 -6.57 -2.97
C SER A 415 -0.72 -5.94 -2.97
N HIS A 416 -0.87 -4.83 -2.24
CA HIS A 416 -2.13 -4.08 -2.20
C HIS A 416 -2.61 -3.71 -3.61
N SER A 417 -1.72 -3.19 -4.45
CA SER A 417 -2.02 -2.83 -5.83
C SER A 417 -2.49 -4.01 -6.67
N ALA A 418 -1.90 -5.21 -6.46
CA ALA A 418 -2.34 -6.41 -7.15
C ALA A 418 -3.74 -6.87 -6.70
N VAL A 419 -4.05 -6.74 -5.42
CA VAL A 419 -5.38 -7.03 -4.90
C VAL A 419 -6.41 -6.07 -5.51
N VAL A 420 -6.15 -4.76 -5.45
CA VAL A 420 -7.07 -3.74 -5.99
C VAL A 420 -7.24 -3.86 -7.49
N ALA A 421 -6.18 -4.01 -8.27
CA ALA A 421 -6.27 -4.16 -9.73
C ALA A 421 -7.12 -5.37 -10.13
N ARG A 422 -6.96 -6.52 -9.43
CA ARG A 422 -7.79 -7.71 -9.65
C ARG A 422 -9.26 -7.46 -9.35
N GLU A 423 -9.56 -6.84 -8.22
CA GLU A 423 -10.96 -6.50 -7.85
C GLU A 423 -11.60 -5.54 -8.88
N MET A 424 -10.79 -4.66 -9.47
CA MET A 424 -11.22 -3.72 -10.51
C MET A 424 -11.25 -4.35 -11.91
N GLY A 425 -10.74 -5.56 -12.09
CA GLY A 425 -10.61 -6.20 -13.41
C GLY A 425 -9.58 -5.51 -14.33
N LEU A 426 -8.65 -4.75 -13.74
CA LEU A 426 -7.61 -4.02 -14.45
C LEU A 426 -6.46 -4.99 -14.82
N THR A 427 -5.93 -4.83 -16.03
CA THR A 427 -4.75 -5.60 -16.47
C THR A 427 -3.53 -5.19 -15.65
N LEU A 428 -2.87 -6.19 -15.04
CA LEU A 428 -1.72 -5.96 -14.18
C LEU A 428 -0.63 -7.02 -14.37
N VAL A 429 0.62 -6.55 -14.45
CA VAL A 429 1.82 -7.40 -14.35
C VAL A 429 2.74 -6.81 -13.28
N VAL A 430 3.17 -7.62 -12.32
CA VAL A 430 4.04 -7.20 -11.22
C VAL A 430 5.33 -7.99 -11.17
N GLY A 431 6.35 -7.44 -10.48
CA GLY A 431 7.63 -8.12 -10.30
C GLY A 431 8.43 -8.26 -11.60
N VAL A 432 8.28 -7.31 -12.49
CA VAL A 432 8.98 -7.28 -13.79
C VAL A 432 10.37 -6.71 -13.60
N ARG A 433 11.35 -7.58 -13.48
CA ARG A 433 12.74 -7.19 -13.23
C ARG A 433 13.32 -6.41 -14.41
N GLY A 434 13.99 -5.29 -14.11
CA GLY A 434 14.59 -4.42 -15.13
C GLY A 434 13.58 -3.70 -16.00
N LEU A 435 12.34 -3.57 -15.54
CA LEU A 435 11.27 -2.87 -16.26
C LEU A 435 11.67 -1.45 -16.65
N THR A 436 12.16 -0.68 -15.66
CA THR A 436 12.55 0.72 -15.84
C THR A 436 13.84 0.92 -16.62
N ASP A 437 14.64 -0.13 -16.78
CA ASP A 437 15.85 -0.11 -17.60
C ASP A 437 15.51 -0.30 -19.09
N LYS A 438 14.49 -1.12 -19.39
CA LYS A 438 14.13 -1.55 -20.73
C LYS A 438 13.00 -0.75 -21.36
N ILE A 439 11.99 -0.38 -20.58
CA ILE A 439 10.83 0.39 -21.07
C ILE A 439 10.98 1.83 -20.61
N LYS A 440 10.75 2.76 -21.53
CA LYS A 440 10.83 4.20 -21.28
C LYS A 440 9.45 4.84 -21.31
N ASP A 441 9.39 6.04 -20.75
CA ASP A 441 8.19 6.88 -20.83
C ASP A 441 7.89 7.18 -22.31
N GLY A 442 6.66 6.90 -22.75
CA GLY A 442 6.21 7.08 -24.13
C GLY A 442 6.30 5.85 -25.02
N ASP A 443 6.97 4.77 -24.61
CA ASP A 443 7.01 3.52 -25.40
C ASP A 443 5.61 2.93 -25.57
N PHE A 444 5.39 2.28 -26.72
CA PHE A 444 4.15 1.58 -27.00
C PHE A 444 4.34 0.08 -26.75
N VAL A 445 3.57 -0.46 -25.81
CA VAL A 445 3.74 -1.82 -25.33
C VAL A 445 2.45 -2.63 -25.38
N ARG A 446 2.61 -3.94 -25.51
CA ARG A 446 1.56 -4.95 -25.29
C ARG A 446 1.76 -5.58 -23.92
N VAL A 447 0.76 -5.54 -23.09
CA VAL A 447 0.76 -6.11 -21.72
C VAL A 447 -0.25 -7.24 -21.65
N ASP A 448 0.23 -8.44 -21.34
CA ASP A 448 -0.62 -9.62 -21.11
C ASP A 448 -0.72 -9.92 -19.61
N GLY A 449 -1.84 -9.51 -19.01
CA GLY A 449 -2.10 -9.73 -17.59
C GLY A 449 -2.45 -11.19 -17.23
N ILE A 450 -2.70 -12.04 -18.23
CA ILE A 450 -3.00 -13.47 -18.05
C ILE A 450 -1.71 -14.27 -17.93
N ASN A 451 -0.75 -14.01 -18.82
CA ASN A 451 0.52 -14.73 -18.90
C ASN A 451 1.67 -13.97 -18.20
N GLY A 452 1.45 -12.71 -17.79
CA GLY A 452 2.47 -11.91 -17.12
C GLY A 452 3.60 -11.45 -18.03
N THR A 453 3.32 -11.21 -19.33
CA THR A 453 4.33 -10.78 -20.28
C THR A 453 4.11 -9.36 -20.76
N ILE A 454 5.22 -8.68 -21.08
CA ILE A 454 5.23 -7.32 -21.66
C ILE A 454 6.14 -7.34 -22.87
N GLU A 455 5.66 -6.82 -23.99
CA GLU A 455 6.37 -6.73 -25.27
C GLU A 455 6.38 -5.28 -25.75
N ILE A 456 7.54 -4.77 -26.11
CA ILE A 456 7.67 -3.46 -26.76
C ILE A 456 7.31 -3.65 -28.23
N ILE A 457 6.28 -2.94 -28.69
CA ILE A 457 5.79 -3.04 -30.08
C ILE A 457 5.98 -1.75 -30.87
N GLY A 458 6.50 -0.70 -30.26
CA GLY A 458 6.90 0.56 -30.85
C GLY A 458 7.63 1.42 -29.85
N ASP A 459 8.60 2.19 -30.29
CA ASP A 459 9.32 3.14 -29.45
C ASP A 459 8.84 4.58 -29.68
N ASN A 460 9.32 5.50 -28.83
CA ASN A 460 8.92 6.92 -28.87
C ASN A 460 9.23 7.63 -30.21
N ASN A 461 10.04 7.03 -31.09
CA ASN A 461 10.47 7.63 -32.35
C ASN A 461 9.54 7.26 -33.51
N ASP A 462 8.74 6.20 -33.39
CA ASP A 462 7.90 5.69 -34.48
C ASP A 462 6.54 6.41 -34.60
N TRP A 463 6.14 7.22 -33.61
CA TRP A 463 4.78 7.78 -33.52
C TRP A 463 4.59 9.15 -34.17
N PHE A 464 5.65 9.81 -34.63
CA PHE A 464 5.54 11.09 -35.35
C PHE A 464 4.96 10.98 -36.78
N TYR A 465 4.69 9.76 -37.25
CA TYR A 465 4.25 9.50 -38.63
C TYR A 465 2.82 8.95 -38.77
N ILE A 466 2.02 8.85 -37.72
CA ILE A 466 0.68 8.20 -37.77
C ILE A 466 -0.48 9.18 -37.42
N TYR A 467 -0.27 10.48 -37.41
CA TYR A 467 -1.39 11.46 -37.36
C TYR A 467 -1.20 12.55 -38.40
#